data_7c7f79875b65bc783e89d3a94f437975
#
_entry.id   7c7f79875b65bc783e89d3a94f437975
#
_cell.length_a   1.000
_cell.length_b   1.000
_cell.length_c   1.000
_cell.angle_alpha   90.00
_cell.angle_beta   90.00
_cell.angle_gamma   90.00
#
_symmetry.space_group_name_H-M   'P 1'
#
loop_
_entity.id
_entity.type
_entity.pdbx_description
1 polymer ?
#
loop_
_entity_poly.entity_id
_entity_poly.type
_entity_poly.pdbx_seq_one_letter_code
_entity_poly.pdbx_strand_id
1 'polypeptide(L)'
;DSAMSKVAAVSGATGSDFDSLRDKAREMGAKTKFSATEAADAMNYMAMAGWKTEDMLPGIEGVMYLAAASGEDLATTSDIVTDALTAFGLTAADSGHFADVLAAASSNANTNVSMMGETFKYCAPVAGALGFSVEDTAEAIGLMGNAGIKASQAGTSMRSIMTNLTGDVKLSGAAIGDVTIATTNADGSMRSLSAILADCRVAFGGMTEAEKANNAEALVGKNAMSGFLALMNAAPEDIEKVSGAVNNC
;
A
#
# COMPACT_ATOMS: atom_id res chain seq x y z
N ASP A 1 -9.89 20.63 -24.52
CA ASP A 1 -8.70 20.57 -25.39
C ASP A 1 -7.42 21.08 -24.70
N SER A 2 -7.53 22.11 -23.85
CA SER A 2 -6.36 22.60 -23.09
C SER A 2 -5.75 21.53 -22.20
N ALA A 3 -6.57 20.73 -21.50
CA ALA A 3 -6.09 19.66 -20.64
C ALA A 3 -5.37 18.57 -21.45
N MET A 4 -5.91 18.20 -22.60
CA MET A 4 -5.28 17.22 -23.50
C MET A 4 -3.97 17.73 -24.10
N SER A 5 -3.87 19.03 -24.37
CA SER A 5 -2.62 19.63 -24.83
C SER A 5 -1.49 19.50 -23.81
N LYS A 6 -1.80 19.61 -22.51
CA LYS A 6 -0.83 19.38 -21.42
C LYS A 6 -0.38 17.93 -21.40
N VAL A 7 -1.31 16.98 -21.53
CA VAL A 7 -1.00 15.56 -21.59
C VAL A 7 -0.05 15.25 -22.74
N ALA A 8 -0.34 15.78 -23.93
CA ALA A 8 0.52 15.59 -25.10
C ALA A 8 1.92 16.19 -24.90
N ALA A 9 1.99 17.39 -24.32
CA ALA A 9 3.26 18.07 -24.08
C ALA A 9 4.18 17.28 -23.12
N VAL A 10 3.62 16.67 -22.07
CA VAL A 10 4.40 15.93 -21.08
C VAL A 10 4.69 14.50 -21.53
N SER A 11 3.70 13.80 -22.10
CA SER A 11 3.84 12.40 -22.52
C SER A 11 4.56 12.24 -23.87
N GLY A 12 4.57 13.30 -24.69
CA GLY A 12 5.04 13.24 -26.07
C GLY A 12 4.07 12.57 -27.03
N ALA A 13 2.82 12.33 -26.62
CA ALA A 13 1.80 11.68 -27.45
C ALA A 13 1.42 12.55 -28.64
N THR A 14 1.41 11.97 -29.83
CA THR A 14 1.04 12.63 -31.10
C THR A 14 0.20 11.69 -31.95
N GLY A 15 -0.51 12.24 -32.94
CA GLY A 15 -1.28 11.45 -33.90
C GLY A 15 -2.30 10.51 -33.25
N SER A 16 -2.23 9.24 -33.56
CA SER A 16 -3.17 8.22 -33.04
C SER A 16 -3.10 8.05 -31.53
N ASP A 17 -1.94 8.23 -30.92
CA ASP A 17 -1.78 8.17 -29.47
C ASP A 17 -2.54 9.28 -28.78
N PHE A 18 -2.43 10.50 -29.29
CA PHE A 18 -3.20 11.64 -28.78
C PHE A 18 -4.71 11.39 -28.91
N ASP A 19 -5.14 10.90 -30.06
CA ASP A 19 -6.55 10.60 -30.31
C ASP A 19 -7.07 9.51 -29.36
N SER A 20 -6.29 8.47 -29.12
CA SER A 20 -6.64 7.38 -28.19
C SER A 20 -6.79 7.89 -26.77
N LEU A 21 -5.87 8.74 -26.30
CA LEU A 21 -5.95 9.34 -24.97
C LEU A 21 -7.15 10.27 -24.83
N ARG A 22 -7.42 11.08 -25.85
CA ARG A 22 -8.61 11.97 -25.87
C ARG A 22 -9.90 11.15 -25.81
N ASP A 23 -9.99 10.10 -26.59
CA ASP A 23 -11.17 9.24 -26.62
C ASP A 23 -11.34 8.50 -25.29
N LYS A 24 -10.23 8.06 -24.66
CA LYS A 24 -10.27 7.45 -23.32
C LYS A 24 -10.72 8.44 -22.25
N ALA A 25 -10.27 9.70 -22.32
CA ALA A 25 -10.74 10.74 -21.40
C ALA A 25 -12.25 10.98 -21.53
N ARG A 26 -12.77 10.99 -22.76
CA ARG A 26 -14.21 11.11 -23.01
C ARG A 26 -14.99 9.90 -22.51
N GLU A 27 -14.49 8.70 -22.76
CA GLU A 27 -15.06 7.46 -22.26
C GLU A 27 -15.17 7.47 -20.73
N MET A 28 -14.09 7.84 -20.05
CA MET A 28 -14.07 7.89 -18.59
C MET A 28 -14.99 8.98 -18.03
N GLY A 29 -15.09 10.12 -18.71
CA GLY A 29 -16.05 11.16 -18.36
C GLY A 29 -17.50 10.71 -18.49
N ALA A 30 -17.80 9.79 -19.41
CA ALA A 30 -19.14 9.21 -19.59
C ALA A 30 -19.45 8.11 -18.57
N LYS A 31 -18.43 7.36 -18.12
CA LYS A 31 -18.58 6.18 -17.24
C LYS A 31 -18.48 6.48 -15.75
N THR A 32 -17.90 7.60 -15.37
CA THR A 32 -17.64 7.97 -13.97
C THR A 32 -18.33 9.26 -13.59
N LYS A 33 -18.26 9.61 -12.31
CA LYS A 33 -18.74 10.92 -11.83
C LYS A 33 -17.87 12.10 -12.27
N PHE A 34 -16.67 11.82 -12.82
CA PHE A 34 -15.74 12.85 -13.24
C PHE A 34 -16.01 13.27 -14.69
N SER A 35 -15.60 14.48 -15.04
CA SER A 35 -15.67 14.98 -16.40
C SER A 35 -14.52 14.45 -17.28
N ALA A 36 -14.67 14.59 -18.60
CA ALA A 36 -13.58 14.29 -19.52
C ALA A 36 -12.34 15.17 -19.27
N THR A 37 -12.55 16.42 -18.87
CA THR A 37 -11.46 17.33 -18.49
C THR A 37 -10.72 16.84 -17.25
N GLU A 38 -11.44 16.39 -16.21
CA GLU A 38 -10.84 15.82 -15.02
C GLU A 38 -10.07 14.54 -15.35
N ALA A 39 -10.58 13.69 -16.24
CA ALA A 39 -9.86 12.51 -16.72
C ALA A 39 -8.56 12.88 -17.44
N ALA A 40 -8.59 13.92 -18.29
CA ALA A 40 -7.39 14.44 -18.93
C ALA A 40 -6.39 15.02 -17.93
N ASP A 41 -6.85 15.69 -16.89
CA ASP A 41 -5.98 16.18 -15.80
C ASP A 41 -5.32 15.02 -15.06
N ALA A 42 -6.05 13.93 -14.80
CA ALA A 42 -5.48 12.71 -14.21
C ALA A 42 -4.38 12.11 -15.11
N MET A 43 -4.62 12.05 -16.42
CA MET A 43 -3.61 11.61 -17.38
C MET A 43 -2.35 12.49 -17.35
N ASN A 44 -2.49 13.79 -17.11
CA ASN A 44 -1.34 14.68 -16.98
C ASN A 44 -0.46 14.30 -15.77
N TYR A 45 -1.06 13.97 -14.63
CA TYR A 45 -0.31 13.46 -13.48
C TYR A 45 0.41 12.15 -13.80
N MET A 46 -0.25 11.23 -14.51
CA MET A 46 0.34 9.97 -14.96
C MET A 46 1.51 10.22 -15.91
N ALA A 47 1.35 11.14 -16.86
CA ALA A 47 2.42 11.52 -17.78
C ALA A 47 3.62 12.14 -17.06
N MET A 48 3.37 12.97 -16.04
CA MET A 48 4.43 13.54 -15.20
C MET A 48 5.19 12.46 -14.43
N ALA A 49 4.53 11.35 -14.07
CA ALA A 49 5.17 10.19 -13.46
C ALA A 49 5.92 9.30 -14.47
N GLY A 50 5.94 9.69 -15.74
CA GLY A 50 6.65 8.97 -16.81
C GLY A 50 5.80 7.96 -17.57
N TRP A 51 4.51 7.89 -17.32
CA TRP A 51 3.62 6.99 -18.05
C TRP A 51 3.45 7.45 -19.50
N LYS A 52 3.46 6.49 -20.41
CA LYS A 52 3.20 6.70 -21.84
C LYS A 52 1.77 6.30 -22.17
N THR A 53 1.37 6.48 -23.43
CA THR A 53 0.02 6.13 -23.90
C THR A 53 -0.37 4.71 -23.55
N GLU A 54 0.52 3.76 -23.79
CA GLU A 54 0.32 2.34 -23.48
C GLU A 54 0.11 2.05 -21.99
N ASP A 55 0.62 2.90 -21.12
CA ASP A 55 0.46 2.81 -19.66
C ASP A 55 -0.83 3.47 -19.20
N MET A 56 -1.12 4.65 -19.74
CA MET A 56 -2.28 5.47 -19.32
C MET A 56 -3.61 4.83 -19.73
N LEU A 57 -3.68 4.24 -20.92
CA LEU A 57 -4.93 3.64 -21.42
C LEU A 57 -5.46 2.54 -20.49
N PRO A 58 -4.66 1.55 -20.08
CA PRO A 58 -5.15 0.53 -19.12
C PRO A 58 -5.17 1.04 -17.68
N GLY A 59 -4.32 1.98 -17.31
CA GLY A 59 -4.11 2.38 -15.92
C GLY A 59 -5.14 3.37 -15.37
N ILE A 60 -5.71 4.22 -16.21
CA ILE A 60 -6.57 5.31 -15.74
C ILE A 60 -7.88 4.83 -15.12
N GLU A 61 -8.43 3.74 -15.59
CA GLU A 61 -9.75 3.27 -15.17
C GLU A 61 -9.74 2.92 -13.67
N GLY A 62 -8.76 2.12 -13.21
CA GLY A 62 -8.63 1.76 -11.81
C GLY A 62 -8.43 2.97 -10.90
N VAL A 63 -7.61 3.94 -11.32
CA VAL A 63 -7.36 5.18 -10.58
C VAL A 63 -8.64 5.99 -10.41
N MET A 64 -9.41 6.16 -11.48
CA MET A 64 -10.64 6.92 -11.44
C MET A 64 -11.73 6.24 -10.61
N TYR A 65 -11.87 4.92 -10.71
CA TYR A 65 -12.79 4.17 -9.85
C TYR A 65 -12.40 4.24 -8.38
N LEU A 66 -11.11 4.19 -8.08
CA LEU A 66 -10.63 4.36 -6.71
C LEU A 66 -10.98 5.75 -6.17
N ALA A 67 -10.74 6.80 -6.93
CA ALA A 67 -11.09 8.17 -6.55
C ALA A 67 -12.61 8.31 -6.33
N ALA A 68 -13.42 7.74 -7.22
CA ALA A 68 -14.87 7.78 -7.09
C ALA A 68 -15.36 7.02 -5.86
N ALA A 69 -14.84 5.82 -5.62
CA ALA A 69 -15.26 4.97 -4.50
C ALA A 69 -14.83 5.53 -3.15
N SER A 70 -13.65 6.12 -3.06
CA SER A 70 -13.10 6.68 -1.82
C SER A 70 -13.60 8.08 -1.50
N GLY A 71 -14.20 8.77 -2.48
CA GLY A 71 -14.54 10.19 -2.35
C GLY A 71 -13.33 11.12 -2.39
N GLU A 72 -12.16 10.59 -2.71
CA GLU A 72 -10.92 11.35 -2.79
C GLU A 72 -10.86 12.15 -4.10
N ASP A 73 -10.08 13.21 -4.09
CA ASP A 73 -9.84 14.00 -5.29
C ASP A 73 -8.97 13.22 -6.29
N LEU A 74 -9.29 13.38 -7.58
CA LEU A 74 -8.67 12.58 -8.63
C LEU A 74 -7.17 12.86 -8.80
N ALA A 75 -6.74 14.11 -8.61
CA ALA A 75 -5.33 14.47 -8.66
C ALA A 75 -4.55 13.78 -7.55
N THR A 76 -5.03 13.86 -6.31
CA THR A 76 -4.43 13.19 -5.14
C THR A 76 -4.37 11.68 -5.34
N THR A 77 -5.45 11.06 -5.81
CA THR A 77 -5.50 9.62 -6.07
C THR A 77 -4.49 9.21 -7.15
N SER A 78 -4.39 9.99 -8.22
CA SER A 78 -3.42 9.74 -9.30
C SER A 78 -1.97 9.79 -8.80
N ASP A 79 -1.63 10.78 -7.98
CA ASP A 79 -0.31 10.87 -7.37
C ASP A 79 -0.02 9.69 -6.46
N ILE A 80 -0.95 9.31 -5.59
CA ILE A 80 -0.80 8.18 -4.67
C ILE A 80 -0.52 6.90 -5.45
N VAL A 81 -1.31 6.60 -6.46
CA VAL A 81 -1.17 5.36 -7.24
C VAL A 81 0.15 5.34 -8.01
N THR A 82 0.47 6.41 -8.73
CA THR A 82 1.69 6.46 -9.54
C THR A 82 2.95 6.42 -8.68
N ASP A 83 2.98 7.15 -7.59
CA ASP A 83 4.13 7.19 -6.68
C ASP A 83 4.33 5.84 -5.98
N ALA A 84 3.25 5.24 -5.48
CA ALA A 84 3.32 3.98 -4.77
C ALA A 84 3.71 2.81 -5.71
N LEU A 85 3.17 2.75 -6.92
CA LEU A 85 3.58 1.74 -7.91
C LEU A 85 5.07 1.82 -8.20
N THR A 86 5.58 3.02 -8.43
CA THR A 86 7.02 3.23 -8.66
C THR A 86 7.85 2.78 -7.46
N ALA A 87 7.44 3.16 -6.26
CA ALA A 87 8.14 2.80 -5.02
C ALA A 87 8.16 1.29 -4.76
N PHE A 88 7.06 0.59 -5.05
CA PHE A 88 7.00 -0.88 -4.96
C PHE A 88 7.76 -1.60 -6.09
N GLY A 89 8.22 -0.88 -7.10
CA GLY A 89 8.84 -1.49 -8.28
C GLY A 89 7.82 -2.14 -9.23
N LEU A 90 6.57 -1.72 -9.15
CA LEU A 90 5.47 -2.18 -10.00
C LEU A 90 5.33 -1.28 -11.24
N THR A 91 4.53 -1.72 -12.20
CA THR A 91 4.29 -1.00 -13.45
C THR A 91 2.86 -0.49 -13.54
N ALA A 92 2.57 0.34 -14.52
CA ALA A 92 1.23 0.84 -14.79
C ALA A 92 0.21 -0.28 -15.04
N ALA A 93 0.64 -1.44 -15.54
CA ALA A 93 -0.23 -2.60 -15.71
C ALA A 93 -0.79 -3.13 -14.37
N ASP A 94 -0.12 -2.84 -13.27
CA ASP A 94 -0.53 -3.24 -11.92
C ASP A 94 -1.49 -2.24 -11.27
N SER A 95 -1.78 -1.10 -11.92
CA SER A 95 -2.51 0.01 -11.28
C SER A 95 -3.95 -0.36 -10.91
N GLY A 96 -4.63 -1.15 -11.74
CA GLY A 96 -5.99 -1.62 -11.45
C GLY A 96 -6.03 -2.47 -10.20
N HIS A 97 -5.16 -3.45 -10.12
CA HIS A 97 -5.05 -4.32 -8.93
C HIS A 97 -4.62 -3.54 -7.68
N PHE A 98 -3.64 -2.66 -7.82
CA PHE A 98 -3.20 -1.80 -6.73
C PHE A 98 -4.36 -0.94 -6.19
N ALA A 99 -5.14 -0.35 -7.09
CA ALA A 99 -6.31 0.45 -6.72
C ALA A 99 -7.37 -0.39 -5.98
N ASP A 100 -7.59 -1.63 -6.42
CA ASP A 100 -8.53 -2.55 -5.77
C ASP A 100 -8.06 -2.92 -4.35
N VAL A 101 -6.76 -3.15 -4.15
CA VAL A 101 -6.19 -3.43 -2.83
C VAL A 101 -6.37 -2.24 -1.89
N LEU A 102 -6.12 -1.01 -2.35
CA LEU A 102 -6.33 0.20 -1.56
C LEU A 102 -7.80 0.39 -1.19
N ALA A 103 -8.69 0.20 -2.15
CA ALA A 103 -10.13 0.26 -1.89
C ALA A 103 -10.57 -0.77 -0.87
N ALA A 104 -10.09 -2.01 -1.00
CA ALA A 104 -10.41 -3.10 -0.07
C ALA A 104 -9.92 -2.80 1.34
N ALA A 105 -8.68 -2.37 1.51
CA ALA A 105 -8.11 -2.05 2.82
C ALA A 105 -8.84 -0.87 3.48
N SER A 106 -9.08 0.21 2.72
CA SER A 106 -9.75 1.41 3.26
C SER A 106 -11.22 1.19 3.59
N SER A 107 -11.88 0.22 2.94
CA SER A 107 -13.28 -0.13 3.21
C SER A 107 -13.43 -1.12 4.37
N ASN A 108 -12.37 -1.80 4.79
CA ASN A 108 -12.40 -2.87 5.78
C ASN A 108 -11.55 -2.58 7.02
N ALA A 109 -11.00 -1.38 7.13
CA ALA A 109 -10.20 -0.94 8.26
C ALA A 109 -10.44 0.54 8.53
N ASN A 110 -9.99 1.02 9.67
CA ASN A 110 -10.13 2.43 10.07
C ASN A 110 -9.00 3.28 9.47
N THR A 111 -9.04 3.44 8.16
CA THR A 111 -8.13 4.29 7.40
C THR A 111 -8.83 4.80 6.14
N ASN A 112 -8.15 5.58 5.33
CA ASN A 112 -8.64 6.03 4.03
C ASN A 112 -7.50 6.09 3.01
N VAL A 113 -7.85 6.30 1.75
CA VAL A 113 -6.88 6.29 0.64
C VAL A 113 -5.81 7.37 0.81
N SER A 114 -6.18 8.57 1.23
CA SER A 114 -5.23 9.67 1.46
C SER A 114 -4.22 9.33 2.58
N MET A 115 -4.70 8.78 3.69
CA MET A 115 -3.84 8.35 4.80
C MET A 115 -2.93 7.20 4.38
N MET A 116 -3.44 6.23 3.63
CA MET A 116 -2.63 5.13 3.09
C MET A 116 -1.55 5.64 2.14
N GLY A 117 -1.87 6.64 1.33
CA GLY A 117 -0.89 7.32 0.48
C GLY A 117 0.26 7.93 1.25
N GLU A 118 -0.03 8.61 2.37
CA GLU A 118 1.00 9.13 3.26
C GLU A 118 1.86 8.01 3.86
N THR A 119 1.24 6.92 4.28
CA THR A 119 1.95 5.76 4.81
C THR A 119 2.91 5.17 3.77
N PHE A 120 2.47 5.00 2.54
CA PHE A 120 3.28 4.44 1.45
C PHE A 120 4.52 5.29 1.13
N LYS A 121 4.47 6.60 1.26
CA LYS A 121 5.64 7.46 1.06
C LYS A 121 6.83 7.03 1.92
N TYR A 122 6.55 6.54 3.12
CA TYR A 122 7.58 6.12 4.08
C TYR A 122 7.99 4.65 3.93
N CYS A 123 7.09 3.75 3.60
CA CYS A 123 7.34 2.31 3.66
C CYS A 123 7.37 1.60 2.31
N ALA A 124 6.75 2.13 1.26
CA ALA A 124 6.69 1.46 -0.04
C ALA A 124 8.06 1.20 -0.67
N PRO A 125 9.04 2.13 -0.60
CA PRO A 125 10.38 1.85 -1.12
C PRO A 125 11.06 0.66 -0.43
N VAL A 126 10.92 0.54 0.89
CA VAL A 126 11.47 -0.59 1.66
C VAL A 126 10.71 -1.87 1.33
N ALA A 127 9.39 -1.82 1.30
CA ALA A 127 8.55 -2.98 0.96
C ALA A 127 8.91 -3.52 -0.43
N GLY A 128 9.03 -2.63 -1.42
CA GLY A 128 9.42 -2.99 -2.77
C GLY A 128 10.82 -3.60 -2.86
N ALA A 129 11.79 -3.01 -2.18
CA ALA A 129 13.17 -3.50 -2.13
C ALA A 129 13.27 -4.90 -1.48
N LEU A 130 12.46 -5.17 -0.46
CA LEU A 130 12.44 -6.46 0.23
C LEU A 130 11.52 -7.50 -0.44
N GLY A 131 10.74 -7.10 -1.43
CA GLY A 131 9.81 -7.99 -2.13
C GLY A 131 8.53 -8.29 -1.35
N PHE A 132 8.15 -7.46 -0.38
CA PHE A 132 6.87 -7.59 0.30
C PHE A 132 5.73 -7.15 -0.62
N SER A 133 4.62 -7.87 -0.58
CA SER A 133 3.47 -7.59 -1.44
C SER A 133 2.71 -6.35 -1.01
N VAL A 134 2.00 -5.75 -1.96
CA VAL A 134 1.07 -4.65 -1.71
C VAL A 134 -0.03 -5.10 -0.75
N GLU A 135 -0.55 -6.31 -0.95
CA GLU A 135 -1.62 -6.89 -0.14
C GLU A 135 -1.22 -6.98 1.34
N ASP A 136 -0.08 -7.59 1.62
CA ASP A 136 0.42 -7.75 2.99
C ASP A 136 0.72 -6.39 3.65
N THR A 137 1.29 -5.47 2.88
CA THR A 137 1.59 -4.11 3.35
C THR A 137 0.29 -3.37 3.68
N ALA A 138 -0.70 -3.42 2.80
CA ALA A 138 -2.01 -2.78 3.01
C ALA A 138 -2.76 -3.39 4.19
N GLU A 139 -2.68 -4.71 4.39
CA GLU A 139 -3.24 -5.40 5.55
C GLU A 139 -2.65 -4.84 6.85
N ALA A 140 -1.33 -4.77 6.96
CA ALA A 140 -0.66 -4.25 8.15
C ALA A 140 -1.02 -2.78 8.41
N ILE A 141 -1.07 -1.95 7.37
CA ILE A 141 -1.48 -0.54 7.47
C ILE A 141 -2.92 -0.43 7.98
N GLY A 142 -3.81 -1.26 7.48
CA GLY A 142 -5.22 -1.30 7.92
C GLY A 142 -5.34 -1.70 9.39
N LEU A 143 -4.59 -2.70 9.83
CA LEU A 143 -4.60 -3.14 11.23
C LEU A 143 -4.02 -2.08 12.17
N MET A 144 -2.98 -1.36 11.77
CA MET A 144 -2.48 -0.20 12.52
C MET A 144 -3.54 0.90 12.60
N GLY A 145 -4.24 1.17 11.50
CA GLY A 145 -5.33 2.13 11.45
C GLY A 145 -6.44 1.83 12.44
N ASN A 146 -6.79 0.57 12.62
CA ASN A 146 -7.78 0.13 13.62
C ASN A 146 -7.35 0.47 15.05
N ALA A 147 -6.04 0.54 15.31
CA ALA A 147 -5.47 0.94 16.59
C ALA A 147 -5.22 2.45 16.70
N GLY A 148 -5.61 3.24 15.69
CA GLY A 148 -5.42 4.68 15.67
C GLY A 148 -4.07 5.15 15.15
N ILE A 149 -3.24 4.25 14.63
CA ILE A 149 -1.92 4.57 14.06
C ILE A 149 -2.09 4.68 12.54
N LYS A 150 -1.98 5.90 12.03
CA LYS A 150 -2.35 6.24 10.66
C LYS A 150 -1.33 7.15 9.98
N ALA A 151 -1.47 7.31 8.68
CA ALA A 151 -0.71 8.26 7.85
C ALA A 151 0.80 8.14 8.05
N SER A 152 1.50 9.24 8.31
CA SER A 152 2.97 9.25 8.47
C SER A 152 3.45 8.43 9.68
N GLN A 153 2.68 8.37 10.76
CA GLN A 153 3.01 7.58 11.94
C GLN A 153 3.02 6.07 11.59
N ALA A 154 2.01 5.60 10.87
CA ALA A 154 1.99 4.23 10.35
C ALA A 154 3.17 3.99 9.39
N GLY A 155 3.49 4.98 8.55
CA GLY A 155 4.59 4.89 7.59
C GLY A 155 5.95 4.73 8.24
N THR A 156 6.27 5.54 9.23
CA THR A 156 7.55 5.44 9.96
C THR A 156 7.63 4.15 10.76
N SER A 157 6.52 3.71 11.36
CA SER A 157 6.44 2.42 12.07
C SER A 157 6.67 1.25 11.12
N MET A 158 5.98 1.22 9.98
CA MET A 158 6.13 0.17 8.97
C MET A 158 7.54 0.10 8.40
N ARG A 159 8.14 1.24 8.12
CA ARG A 159 9.52 1.29 7.62
C ARG A 159 10.49 0.65 8.63
N SER A 160 10.36 1.00 9.90
CA SER A 160 11.19 0.44 10.97
C SER A 160 10.94 -1.05 11.16
N ILE A 161 9.68 -1.48 11.16
CA ILE A 161 9.31 -2.89 11.25
C ILE A 161 9.95 -3.70 10.12
N MET A 162 9.73 -3.28 8.87
CA MET A 162 10.25 -3.99 7.69
C MET A 162 11.77 -4.07 7.68
N THR A 163 12.45 -2.97 8.04
CA THR A 163 13.91 -2.92 8.08
C THR A 163 14.47 -3.89 9.12
N ASN A 164 13.77 -4.10 10.23
CA ASN A 164 14.19 -5.01 11.30
C ASN A 164 13.74 -6.47 11.09
N LEU A 165 13.07 -6.78 9.98
CA LEU A 165 12.70 -8.15 9.62
C LEU A 165 13.65 -8.78 8.57
N THR A 166 14.77 -8.15 8.25
CA THR A 166 15.72 -8.67 7.26
C THR A 166 16.56 -9.84 7.78
N GLY A 167 16.74 -9.94 9.11
CA GLY A 167 17.33 -11.10 9.77
C GLY A 167 16.29 -11.84 10.57
N ASP A 168 16.63 -13.01 11.12
CA ASP A 168 15.74 -13.78 11.95
C ASP A 168 15.22 -12.96 13.14
N VAL A 169 13.94 -13.13 13.44
CA VAL A 169 13.32 -12.53 14.63
C VAL A 169 13.63 -13.39 15.83
N LYS A 170 14.19 -12.79 16.88
CA LYS A 170 14.51 -13.47 18.15
C LYS A 170 13.66 -12.88 19.26
N LEU A 171 12.85 -13.72 19.87
CA LEU A 171 11.92 -13.36 20.93
C LEU A 171 12.18 -14.25 22.14
N SER A 172 11.85 -13.77 23.33
CA SER A 172 11.96 -14.56 24.54
C SER A 172 10.90 -14.18 25.57
N GLY A 173 10.51 -15.17 26.36
CA GLY A 173 9.57 -14.98 27.45
C GLY A 173 9.65 -16.16 28.44
N ALA A 174 9.16 -15.96 29.65
CA ALA A 174 9.24 -16.97 30.71
C ALA A 174 8.48 -18.25 30.32
N ALA A 175 7.33 -18.12 29.71
CA ALA A 175 6.50 -19.25 29.28
C ALA A 175 6.92 -19.88 27.98
N ILE A 176 7.36 -19.07 27.02
CA ILE A 176 7.67 -19.51 25.63
C ILE A 176 9.15 -19.94 25.47
N GLY A 177 10.03 -19.53 26.38
CA GLY A 177 11.47 -19.69 26.20
C GLY A 177 12.02 -18.78 25.08
N ASP A 178 13.15 -19.21 24.50
CA ASP A 178 13.75 -18.52 23.36
C ASP A 178 13.09 -19.01 22.07
N VAL A 179 12.60 -18.07 21.25
CA VAL A 179 11.94 -18.34 19.97
C VAL A 179 12.69 -17.63 18.87
N THR A 180 13.01 -18.34 17.79
CA THR A 180 13.59 -17.78 16.58
C THR A 180 12.62 -17.99 15.42
N ILE A 181 12.28 -16.90 14.72
CA ILE A 181 11.38 -16.92 13.57
C ILE A 181 12.20 -16.56 12.32
N ALA A 182 12.27 -17.47 11.37
CA ALA A 182 12.92 -17.23 10.11
C ALA A 182 12.14 -16.17 9.30
N THR A 183 12.84 -15.22 8.72
CA THR A 183 12.26 -14.17 7.87
C THR A 183 12.57 -14.40 6.40
N THR A 184 13.48 -15.30 6.08
CA THR A 184 13.87 -15.64 4.72
C THR A 184 13.56 -17.09 4.39
N ASN A 185 13.31 -17.35 3.10
CA ASN A 185 13.19 -18.68 2.52
C ASN A 185 14.57 -19.29 2.29
N ALA A 186 14.62 -20.58 1.95
CA ALA A 186 15.88 -21.29 1.66
C ALA A 186 16.65 -20.69 0.46
N ASP A 187 15.94 -20.06 -0.48
CA ASP A 187 16.54 -19.39 -1.64
C ASP A 187 17.05 -17.96 -1.33
N GLY A 188 16.91 -17.49 -0.11
CA GLY A 188 17.31 -16.17 0.32
C GLY A 188 16.27 -15.07 0.14
N SER A 189 15.15 -15.34 -0.51
CA SER A 189 14.04 -14.39 -0.61
C SER A 189 13.35 -14.21 0.73
N MET A 190 12.70 -13.06 0.92
CA MET A 190 11.89 -12.82 2.11
C MET A 190 10.63 -13.70 2.11
N ARG A 191 10.30 -14.25 3.27
CA ARG A 191 8.97 -14.82 3.50
C ARG A 191 7.93 -13.70 3.41
N SER A 192 6.67 -14.05 3.16
CA SER A 192 5.60 -13.04 3.14
C SER A 192 5.51 -12.31 4.49
N LEU A 193 5.26 -11.00 4.43
CA LEU A 193 5.12 -10.20 5.65
C LEU A 193 4.03 -10.73 6.55
N SER A 194 2.88 -11.12 5.99
CA SER A 194 1.77 -11.68 6.76
C SER A 194 2.13 -12.98 7.46
N ALA A 195 2.93 -13.86 6.84
CA ALA A 195 3.39 -15.11 7.47
C ALA A 195 4.36 -14.84 8.63
N ILE A 196 5.30 -13.90 8.45
CA ILE A 196 6.24 -13.51 9.51
C ILE A 196 5.48 -12.94 10.71
N LEU A 197 4.54 -12.02 10.46
CA LEU A 197 3.72 -11.41 11.51
C LEU A 197 2.83 -12.45 12.22
N ALA A 198 2.29 -13.42 11.48
CA ALA A 198 1.50 -14.49 12.07
C ALA A 198 2.31 -15.35 13.05
N ASP A 199 3.54 -15.71 12.67
CA ASP A 199 4.44 -16.45 13.55
C ASP A 199 4.82 -15.62 14.79
N CYS A 200 5.06 -14.32 14.63
CA CYS A 200 5.29 -13.41 15.75
C CYS A 200 4.09 -13.35 16.69
N ARG A 201 2.86 -13.32 16.17
CA ARG A 201 1.64 -13.30 16.99
C ARG A 201 1.51 -14.56 17.84
N VAL A 202 1.87 -15.73 17.32
CA VAL A 202 1.87 -16.97 18.09
C VAL A 202 2.79 -16.85 19.29
N ALA A 203 4.01 -16.37 19.10
CA ALA A 203 4.97 -16.18 20.18
C ALA A 203 4.48 -15.13 21.20
N PHE A 204 3.98 -13.99 20.72
CA PHE A 204 3.47 -12.91 21.57
C PHE A 204 2.27 -13.35 22.41
N GLY A 205 1.44 -14.27 21.89
CA GLY A 205 0.30 -14.82 22.62
C GLY A 205 0.65 -15.54 23.91
N GLY A 206 1.89 -16.01 24.05
CA GLY A 206 2.41 -16.67 25.26
C GLY A 206 3.20 -15.73 26.19
N MET A 207 3.28 -14.44 25.90
CA MET A 207 4.04 -13.46 26.66
C MET A 207 3.18 -12.70 27.67
N THR A 208 3.81 -12.26 28.76
CA THR A 208 3.22 -11.24 29.64
C THR A 208 3.23 -9.87 28.95
N GLU A 209 2.47 -8.91 29.46
CA GLU A 209 2.43 -7.56 28.90
C GLU A 209 3.80 -6.88 28.92
N ALA A 210 4.57 -7.07 29.98
CA ALA A 210 5.94 -6.55 30.07
C ALA A 210 6.86 -7.20 29.03
N GLU A 211 6.74 -8.50 28.83
CA GLU A 211 7.53 -9.23 27.83
C GLU A 211 7.19 -8.78 26.40
N LYS A 212 5.91 -8.56 26.10
CA LYS A 212 5.47 -8.02 24.82
C LYS A 212 6.11 -6.66 24.53
N ALA A 213 6.06 -5.74 25.49
CA ALA A 213 6.66 -4.42 25.36
C ALA A 213 8.18 -4.49 25.15
N ASN A 214 8.87 -5.29 25.95
CA ASN A 214 10.32 -5.46 25.87
C ASN A 214 10.75 -6.08 24.53
N ASN A 215 10.07 -7.11 24.09
CA ASN A 215 10.37 -7.76 22.81
C ASN A 215 10.07 -6.83 21.62
N ALA A 216 8.96 -6.10 21.66
CA ALA A 216 8.62 -5.14 20.61
C ALA A 216 9.66 -4.01 20.52
N GLU A 217 10.05 -3.42 21.66
CA GLU A 217 11.08 -2.38 21.68
C GLU A 217 12.43 -2.89 21.18
N ALA A 218 12.83 -4.07 21.61
CA ALA A 218 14.09 -4.69 21.19
C ALA A 218 14.12 -4.98 19.68
N LEU A 219 12.97 -5.39 19.11
CA LEU A 219 12.88 -5.74 17.68
C LEU A 219 12.81 -4.53 16.79
N VAL A 220 11.94 -3.55 17.08
CA VAL A 220 11.61 -2.46 16.16
C VAL A 220 11.98 -1.07 16.66
N GLY A 221 12.44 -0.93 17.90
CA GLY A 221 12.77 0.34 18.52
C GLY A 221 11.56 1.03 19.16
N LYS A 222 11.84 2.05 19.98
CA LYS A 222 10.82 2.77 20.75
C LYS A 222 9.74 3.42 19.87
N ASN A 223 10.15 4.02 18.76
CA ASN A 223 9.25 4.79 17.92
C ASN A 223 8.25 3.91 17.14
N ALA A 224 8.64 2.67 16.83
CA ALA A 224 7.79 1.73 16.10
C ALA A 224 7.11 0.70 17.04
N MET A 225 7.44 0.70 18.31
CA MET A 225 6.94 -0.27 19.29
C MET A 225 5.40 -0.29 19.32
N SER A 226 4.76 0.87 19.40
CA SER A 226 3.29 0.95 19.42
C SER A 226 2.65 0.37 18.17
N GLY A 227 3.22 0.65 17.00
CA GLY A 227 2.74 0.09 15.72
C GLY A 227 2.89 -1.43 15.67
N PHE A 228 4.02 -1.95 16.11
CA PHE A 228 4.25 -3.39 16.15
C PHE A 228 3.32 -4.09 17.16
N LEU A 229 3.13 -3.52 18.35
CA LEU A 229 2.18 -4.04 19.33
C LEU A 229 0.74 -4.02 18.78
N ALA A 230 0.38 -3.00 18.03
CA ALA A 230 -0.92 -2.97 17.36
C ALA A 230 -1.11 -4.15 16.40
N LEU A 231 -0.07 -4.51 15.65
CA LEU A 231 -0.10 -5.69 14.77
C LEU A 231 -0.15 -6.99 15.55
N MET A 232 0.56 -7.09 16.68
CA MET A 232 0.57 -8.29 17.51
C MET A 232 -0.75 -8.50 18.27
N ASN A 233 -1.37 -7.41 18.71
CA ASN A 233 -2.60 -7.44 19.51
C ASN A 233 -3.87 -7.29 18.65
N ALA A 234 -3.76 -7.26 17.33
CA ALA A 234 -4.91 -7.17 16.44
C ALA A 234 -5.87 -8.34 16.67
N ALA A 235 -7.17 -8.04 16.71
CA ALA A 235 -8.19 -9.06 16.89
C ALA A 235 -8.18 -10.04 15.71
N PRO A 236 -8.28 -11.37 15.94
CA PRO A 236 -8.31 -12.34 14.85
C PRO A 236 -9.38 -12.05 13.79
N GLU A 237 -10.54 -11.55 14.21
CA GLU A 237 -11.64 -11.16 13.31
C GLU A 237 -11.23 -10.03 12.38
N ASP A 238 -10.49 -9.04 12.87
CA ASP A 238 -10.01 -7.92 12.09
C ASP A 238 -8.91 -8.36 11.10
N ILE A 239 -8.02 -9.23 11.55
CA ILE A 239 -6.99 -9.82 10.66
C ILE A 239 -7.66 -10.57 9.52
N GLU A 240 -8.61 -11.44 9.82
CA GLU A 240 -9.34 -12.20 8.80
C GLU A 240 -10.11 -11.30 7.84
N LYS A 241 -10.78 -10.27 8.37
CA LYS A 241 -11.56 -9.32 7.57
C LYS A 241 -10.68 -8.55 6.59
N VAL A 242 -9.59 -7.95 7.06
CA VAL A 242 -8.71 -7.13 6.22
C VAL A 242 -7.93 -8.00 5.25
N SER A 243 -7.35 -9.10 5.72
CA SER A 243 -6.62 -10.06 4.89
C SER A 243 -7.50 -10.63 3.80
N GLY A 244 -8.71 -11.06 4.15
CA GLY A 244 -9.69 -11.59 3.19
C GLY A 244 -10.05 -10.56 2.12
N ALA A 245 -10.26 -9.30 2.53
CA ALA A 245 -10.60 -8.23 1.60
C ALA A 245 -9.48 -7.94 0.59
N VAL A 246 -8.23 -7.75 1.06
CA VAL A 246 -7.10 -7.38 0.19
C VAL A 246 -6.61 -8.53 -0.68
N ASN A 247 -6.83 -9.78 -0.29
CA ASN A 247 -6.38 -10.95 -1.06
C ASN A 247 -7.44 -11.51 -2.03
N ASN A 248 -8.66 -11.01 -1.98
CA ASN A 248 -9.77 -11.47 -2.84
C ASN A 248 -10.27 -10.40 -3.82
N CYS A 249 -9.52 -9.35 -4.05
CA CYS A 249 -9.87 -8.32 -5.02
C CYS A 249 -9.14 -8.48 -6.36
#